data_f4d8e07f3fa28649c3f365948488cde3
#
_entry.id   f4d8e07f3fa28649c3f365948488cde3
#
_cell.length_a   1.000
_cell.length_b   1.000
_cell.length_c   1.000
_cell.angle_alpha   90.00
_cell.angle_beta   90.00
_cell.angle_gamma   90.00
#
_symmetry.space_group_name_H-M   'P 1'
#
loop_
_entity.id
_entity.type
_entity.pdbx_description
1 polymer ?
#
loop_
_entity_poly.entity_id
_entity_poly.type
_entity_poly.pdbx_seq_one_letter_code
_entity_poly.pdbx_strand_id
1 'polypeptide(L)'
;MALRVGVVGCRGIGTTHATSHKNDPLAELVAVCDVVRARADELAAKMEVKAYYSLSDMLANEELDMVDVCTGGPENGGWHFEPTMEALNAGKHVLCEKPLSNDINEARQMVRLATEKNLYLGCNLNHYFTEPADQAKQLMKDGKIGEVIYCHHRMGFPGSEWTYARTAGPNMEGQPYFHVKAFLAHPFSIMRYFCGDVVQIQAFMGKPSYRIKEADPMVSINSIHLRFASGATGFLFSSRGDTTMSLG
;
A
#
# COMPACT_ATOMS: atom_id res chain seq x y z
N MET A 1 -26.51 -5.29 6.10
CA MET A 1 -25.73 -6.53 6.36
C MET A 1 -24.27 -6.14 6.38
N ALA A 2 -23.47 -6.73 7.28
CA ALA A 2 -22.03 -6.55 7.28
C ALA A 2 -21.41 -7.26 6.08
N LEU A 3 -20.33 -6.71 5.52
CA LEU A 3 -19.55 -7.32 4.44
C LEU A 3 -18.78 -8.53 4.98
N ARG A 4 -18.91 -9.69 4.34
CA ARG A 4 -18.21 -10.91 4.71
C ARG A 4 -16.81 -10.91 4.08
N VAL A 5 -15.77 -10.86 4.92
CA VAL A 5 -14.40 -10.62 4.50
C VAL A 5 -13.49 -11.81 4.78
N GLY A 6 -12.71 -12.21 3.79
CA GLY A 6 -11.57 -13.11 3.95
C GLY A 6 -10.26 -12.35 3.81
N VAL A 7 -9.31 -12.56 4.74
CA VAL A 7 -7.99 -11.91 4.69
C VAL A 7 -6.93 -12.88 4.19
N VAL A 8 -6.14 -12.46 3.20
CA VAL A 8 -5.03 -13.24 2.63
C VAL A 8 -3.69 -12.60 2.96
N GLY A 9 -2.81 -13.36 3.63
CA GLY A 9 -1.55 -12.89 4.18
C GLY A 9 -1.69 -12.59 5.68
N CYS A 10 -1.16 -13.47 6.53
CA CYS A 10 -1.36 -13.45 7.98
C CYS A 10 -0.19 -12.86 8.77
N ARG A 11 0.69 -12.06 8.13
CA ARG A 11 1.76 -11.34 8.84
C ARG A 11 1.29 -9.96 9.30
N GLY A 12 2.21 -9.19 9.87
CA GLY A 12 1.97 -7.89 10.52
C GLY A 12 0.82 -7.07 9.96
N ILE A 13 0.85 -6.71 8.67
CA ILE A 13 -0.23 -5.89 8.08
C ILE A 13 -1.56 -6.66 7.98
N GLY A 14 -1.52 -7.94 7.60
CA GLY A 14 -2.72 -8.77 7.57
C GLY A 14 -3.34 -8.97 8.95
N THR A 15 -2.52 -9.09 10.01
CA THR A 15 -3.02 -9.08 11.40
C THR A 15 -3.71 -7.77 11.74
N THR A 16 -3.19 -6.64 11.27
CA THR A 16 -3.81 -5.33 11.48
C THR A 16 -5.15 -5.24 10.77
N HIS A 17 -5.22 -5.65 9.51
CA HIS A 17 -6.46 -5.65 8.73
C HIS A 17 -7.51 -6.60 9.31
N ALA A 18 -7.13 -7.83 9.65
CA ALA A 18 -8.02 -8.79 10.30
C ALA A 18 -8.59 -8.23 11.62
N THR A 19 -7.76 -7.56 12.41
CA THR A 19 -8.21 -6.89 13.65
C THR A 19 -9.18 -5.75 13.35
N SER A 20 -8.93 -4.96 12.31
CA SER A 20 -9.82 -3.89 11.89
C SER A 20 -11.17 -4.43 11.45
N HIS A 21 -11.20 -5.45 10.59
CA HIS A 21 -12.45 -6.07 10.14
C HIS A 21 -13.23 -6.73 11.28
N LYS A 22 -12.55 -7.37 12.24
CA LYS A 22 -13.20 -7.95 13.42
C LYS A 22 -13.89 -6.90 14.30
N ASN A 23 -13.36 -5.69 14.35
CA ASN A 23 -13.85 -4.61 15.20
C ASN A 23 -14.80 -3.63 14.48
N ASP A 24 -14.94 -3.72 13.15
CA ASP A 24 -15.81 -2.85 12.38
C ASP A 24 -17.23 -3.43 12.31
N PRO A 25 -18.27 -2.70 12.76
CA PRO A 25 -19.64 -3.18 12.69
C PRO A 25 -20.19 -3.37 11.27
N LEU A 26 -19.50 -2.84 10.26
CA LEU A 26 -19.84 -2.98 8.84
C LEU A 26 -19.16 -4.19 8.18
N ALA A 27 -18.25 -4.88 8.89
CA ALA A 27 -17.53 -6.05 8.40
C ALA A 27 -17.74 -7.27 9.31
N GLU A 28 -17.71 -8.45 8.71
CA GLU A 28 -17.65 -9.75 9.37
C GLU A 28 -16.37 -10.44 8.87
N LEU A 29 -15.37 -10.57 9.73
CA LEU A 29 -14.20 -11.37 9.41
C LEU A 29 -14.59 -12.86 9.44
N VAL A 30 -14.62 -13.51 8.28
CA VAL A 30 -15.06 -14.90 8.12
C VAL A 30 -13.90 -15.89 8.23
N ALA A 31 -12.78 -15.58 7.57
CA ALA A 31 -11.64 -16.48 7.48
C ALA A 31 -10.34 -15.74 7.21
N VAL A 32 -9.22 -16.41 7.50
CA VAL A 32 -7.87 -15.95 7.15
C VAL A 32 -7.13 -17.02 6.36
N CYS A 33 -6.24 -16.60 5.47
CA CYS A 33 -5.50 -17.47 4.57
C CYS A 33 -4.01 -17.09 4.51
N ASP A 34 -3.12 -18.06 4.69
CA ASP A 34 -1.68 -17.89 4.40
C ASP A 34 -1.10 -19.24 3.93
N VAL A 35 -0.24 -19.22 2.93
CA VAL A 35 0.45 -20.41 2.43
C VAL A 35 1.35 -21.06 3.49
N VAL A 36 1.74 -20.30 4.50
CA VAL A 36 2.46 -20.82 5.67
C VAL A 36 1.45 -21.17 6.76
N ARG A 37 1.17 -22.46 6.90
CA ARG A 37 0.14 -23.00 7.82
C ARG A 37 0.20 -22.39 9.21
N ALA A 38 1.37 -22.37 9.83
CA ALA A 38 1.54 -21.84 11.18
C ALA A 38 1.06 -20.39 11.34
N ARG A 39 1.21 -19.56 10.31
CA ARG A 39 0.73 -18.16 10.32
C ARG A 39 -0.79 -18.06 10.22
N ALA A 40 -1.36 -18.89 9.34
CA ALA A 40 -2.81 -18.95 9.19
C ALA A 40 -3.46 -19.45 10.49
N ASP A 41 -2.94 -20.52 11.08
CA ASP A 41 -3.45 -21.11 12.32
C ASP A 41 -3.34 -20.14 13.52
N GLU A 42 -2.20 -19.47 13.66
CA GLU A 42 -1.98 -18.48 14.73
C GLU A 42 -2.99 -17.30 14.62
N LEU A 43 -3.14 -16.74 13.43
CA LEU A 43 -4.06 -15.63 13.23
C LEU A 43 -5.52 -16.06 13.35
N ALA A 44 -5.89 -17.22 12.82
CA ALA A 44 -7.21 -17.78 12.93
C ALA A 44 -7.61 -18.01 14.38
N ALA A 45 -6.72 -18.60 15.19
CA ALA A 45 -6.95 -18.80 16.62
C ALA A 45 -7.14 -17.46 17.37
N LYS A 46 -6.29 -16.45 17.04
CA LYS A 46 -6.40 -15.11 17.64
C LYS A 46 -7.69 -14.39 17.26
N MET A 47 -8.17 -14.57 16.04
CA MET A 47 -9.37 -13.94 15.51
C MET A 47 -10.64 -14.77 15.72
N GLU A 48 -10.52 -16.02 16.19
CA GLU A 48 -11.60 -16.99 16.36
C GLU A 48 -12.38 -17.24 15.05
N VAL A 49 -11.63 -17.40 13.96
CA VAL A 49 -12.15 -17.66 12.60
C VAL A 49 -11.48 -18.89 11.99
N LYS A 50 -11.91 -19.30 10.81
CA LYS A 50 -11.30 -20.43 10.11
C LYS A 50 -9.96 -20.06 9.46
N ALA A 51 -9.02 -21.03 9.45
CA ALA A 51 -7.77 -20.96 8.76
C ALA A 51 -7.83 -21.68 7.42
N TYR A 52 -7.28 -21.05 6.38
CA TYR A 52 -7.09 -21.64 5.06
C TYR A 52 -5.63 -21.52 4.64
N TYR A 53 -5.19 -22.41 3.75
CA TYR A 53 -3.79 -22.50 3.31
C TYR A 53 -3.65 -22.26 1.81
N SER A 54 -4.77 -22.11 1.13
CA SER A 54 -4.89 -21.62 -0.25
C SER A 54 -6.11 -20.70 -0.37
N LEU A 55 -6.03 -19.70 -1.22
CA LEU A 55 -7.16 -18.81 -1.48
C LEU A 55 -8.30 -19.55 -2.17
N SER A 56 -7.99 -20.47 -3.08
CA SER A 56 -8.99 -21.30 -3.78
C SER A 56 -9.85 -22.10 -2.81
N ASP A 57 -9.23 -22.70 -1.78
CA ASP A 57 -9.99 -23.43 -0.76
C ASP A 57 -10.87 -22.50 0.07
N MET A 58 -10.39 -21.32 0.43
CA MET A 58 -11.19 -20.33 1.16
C MET A 58 -12.37 -19.86 0.32
N LEU A 59 -12.18 -19.55 -0.96
CA LEU A 59 -13.23 -19.13 -1.88
C LEU A 59 -14.26 -20.23 -2.16
N ALA A 60 -13.86 -21.49 -2.14
CA ALA A 60 -14.74 -22.63 -2.38
C ALA A 60 -15.61 -23.00 -1.15
N ASN A 61 -15.13 -22.70 0.05
CA ASN A 61 -15.79 -23.15 1.29
C ASN A 61 -16.43 -22.03 2.11
N GLU A 62 -16.17 -20.75 1.77
CA GLU A 62 -16.75 -19.63 2.47
C GLU A 62 -17.55 -18.71 1.54
N GLU A 63 -18.68 -18.27 2.03
CA GLU A 63 -19.43 -17.20 1.37
C GLU A 63 -18.79 -15.85 1.73
N LEU A 64 -18.06 -15.27 0.81
CA LEU A 64 -17.37 -13.98 0.97
C LEU A 64 -17.99 -12.94 0.03
N ASP A 65 -18.05 -11.69 0.47
CA ASP A 65 -18.32 -10.54 -0.38
C ASP A 65 -17.01 -9.92 -0.88
N MET A 66 -15.97 -9.93 -0.04
CA MET A 66 -14.71 -9.28 -0.29
C MET A 66 -13.52 -10.13 0.18
N VAL A 67 -12.43 -10.05 -0.57
CA VAL A 67 -11.11 -10.55 -0.16
C VAL A 67 -10.19 -9.36 0.10
N ASP A 68 -9.53 -9.37 1.25
CA ASP A 68 -8.52 -8.38 1.63
C ASP A 68 -7.12 -8.98 1.44
N VAL A 69 -6.37 -8.46 0.46
CA VAL A 69 -5.07 -8.97 0.05
C VAL A 69 -3.96 -8.22 0.76
N CYS A 70 -3.37 -8.87 1.76
CA CYS A 70 -2.31 -8.35 2.62
C CYS A 70 -0.97 -9.08 2.44
N THR A 71 -0.76 -9.71 1.31
CA THR A 71 0.50 -10.37 0.97
C THR A 71 1.61 -9.35 0.75
N GLY A 72 2.86 -9.77 0.79
CA GLY A 72 4.01 -8.89 0.57
C GLY A 72 4.67 -9.15 -0.78
N GLY A 73 5.85 -9.74 -0.73
CA GLY A 73 6.62 -10.10 -1.92
C GLY A 73 7.71 -9.11 -2.27
N PRO A 74 8.39 -9.34 -3.41
CA PRO A 74 9.40 -8.42 -3.90
C PRO A 74 8.88 -6.99 -4.02
N GLU A 75 9.67 -6.03 -3.55
CA GLU A 75 9.33 -4.60 -3.55
C GLU A 75 7.94 -4.28 -2.95
N ASN A 76 7.50 -5.12 -2.00
CA ASN A 76 6.26 -5.03 -1.22
C ASN A 76 4.95 -5.24 -2.00
N GLY A 77 4.99 -5.50 -3.28
CA GLY A 77 3.77 -5.67 -4.09
C GLY A 77 3.83 -6.88 -5.03
N GLY A 78 4.95 -7.61 -5.04
CA GLY A 78 5.18 -8.66 -6.01
C GLY A 78 4.28 -9.91 -5.85
N TRP A 79 3.57 -10.04 -4.74
CA TRP A 79 2.63 -11.15 -4.50
C TRP A 79 1.18 -10.68 -4.34
N HIS A 80 0.84 -9.48 -4.79
CA HIS A 80 -0.53 -8.96 -4.76
C HIS A 80 -1.34 -9.42 -5.98
N PHE A 81 -0.67 -9.59 -7.12
CA PHE A 81 -1.33 -9.83 -8.41
C PHE A 81 -2.17 -11.11 -8.40
N GLU A 82 -1.54 -12.26 -8.12
CA GLU A 82 -2.20 -13.57 -8.20
C GLU A 82 -3.46 -13.66 -7.32
N PRO A 83 -3.39 -13.38 -6.00
CA PRO A 83 -4.59 -13.49 -5.16
C PRO A 83 -5.66 -12.46 -5.52
N THR A 84 -5.29 -11.27 -6.00
CA THR A 84 -6.27 -10.28 -6.47
C THR A 84 -6.99 -10.77 -7.71
N MET A 85 -6.27 -11.29 -8.70
CA MET A 85 -6.87 -11.83 -9.93
C MET A 85 -7.77 -13.04 -9.63
N GLU A 86 -7.36 -13.91 -8.70
CA GLU A 86 -8.14 -15.07 -8.28
C GLU A 86 -9.45 -14.65 -7.63
N ALA A 87 -9.40 -13.72 -6.67
CA ALA A 87 -10.59 -13.20 -5.98
C ALA A 87 -11.56 -12.49 -6.94
N LEU A 88 -11.05 -11.62 -7.84
CA LEU A 88 -11.85 -10.96 -8.86
C LEU A 88 -12.48 -11.96 -9.82
N ASN A 89 -11.74 -13.01 -10.24
CA ASN A 89 -12.29 -14.06 -11.08
C ASN A 89 -13.41 -14.86 -10.40
N ALA A 90 -13.31 -15.04 -9.08
CA ALA A 90 -14.36 -15.64 -8.26
C ALA A 90 -15.55 -14.69 -7.97
N GLY A 91 -15.56 -13.49 -8.56
CA GLY A 91 -16.65 -12.54 -8.40
C GLY A 91 -16.65 -11.80 -7.05
N LYS A 92 -15.51 -11.71 -6.38
CA LYS A 92 -15.39 -11.04 -5.08
C LYS A 92 -14.82 -9.64 -5.25
N HIS A 93 -15.32 -8.68 -4.46
CA HIS A 93 -14.66 -7.39 -4.29
C HIS A 93 -13.27 -7.58 -3.68
N VAL A 94 -12.35 -6.66 -3.92
CA VAL A 94 -10.99 -6.76 -3.39
C VAL A 94 -10.56 -5.44 -2.75
N LEU A 95 -10.05 -5.51 -1.52
CA LEU A 95 -9.17 -4.51 -0.95
C LEU A 95 -7.75 -5.06 -1.05
N CYS A 96 -6.84 -4.32 -1.65
CA CYS A 96 -5.46 -4.75 -1.82
C CYS A 96 -4.50 -3.79 -1.10
N GLU A 97 -3.52 -4.33 -0.39
CA GLU A 97 -2.43 -3.51 0.15
C GLU A 97 -1.66 -2.79 -0.96
N LYS A 98 -1.06 -1.67 -0.57
CA LYS A 98 -0.23 -0.86 -1.48
C LYS A 98 1.23 -1.38 -1.55
N PRO A 99 1.86 -1.23 -2.71
CA PRO A 99 1.26 -0.85 -4.01
C PRO A 99 0.38 -1.98 -4.55
N LEU A 100 -0.53 -1.71 -5.47
CA LEU A 100 -1.35 -2.76 -6.10
C LEU A 100 -0.50 -3.90 -6.68
N SER A 101 0.61 -3.56 -7.30
CA SER A 101 1.68 -4.47 -7.74
C SER A 101 2.99 -3.71 -7.82
N ASN A 102 4.12 -4.40 -7.81
CA ASN A 102 5.42 -3.86 -8.17
C ASN A 102 5.62 -3.73 -9.70
N ASP A 103 4.69 -4.26 -10.51
CA ASP A 103 4.62 -4.13 -11.97
C ASP A 103 3.37 -3.35 -12.38
N ILE A 104 3.55 -2.30 -13.17
CA ILE A 104 2.46 -1.43 -13.63
C ILE A 104 1.48 -2.16 -14.57
N ASN A 105 1.94 -3.15 -15.33
CA ASN A 105 1.09 -3.89 -16.25
C ASN A 105 0.18 -4.86 -15.49
N GLU A 106 0.67 -5.48 -14.41
CA GLU A 106 -0.15 -6.26 -13.50
C GLU A 106 -1.23 -5.39 -12.84
N ALA A 107 -0.83 -4.24 -12.27
CA ALA A 107 -1.78 -3.31 -11.67
C ALA A 107 -2.89 -2.87 -12.67
N ARG A 108 -2.52 -2.62 -13.93
CA ARG A 108 -3.48 -2.28 -14.99
C ARG A 108 -4.42 -3.46 -15.32
N GLN A 109 -3.92 -4.70 -15.30
CA GLN A 109 -4.74 -5.89 -15.52
C GLN A 109 -5.74 -6.07 -14.38
N MET A 110 -5.32 -5.89 -13.12
CA MET A 110 -6.21 -5.95 -11.95
C MET A 110 -7.37 -4.95 -12.08
N VAL A 111 -7.04 -3.68 -12.37
CA VAL A 111 -8.05 -2.62 -12.57
C VAL A 111 -8.99 -2.95 -13.72
N ARG A 112 -8.46 -3.42 -14.85
CA ARG A 112 -9.27 -3.79 -16.02
C ARG A 112 -10.25 -4.91 -15.68
N LEU A 113 -9.77 -5.99 -15.06
CA LEU A 113 -10.61 -7.11 -14.68
C LEU A 113 -11.72 -6.72 -13.69
N ALA A 114 -11.39 -5.91 -12.69
CA ALA A 114 -12.37 -5.40 -11.75
C ALA A 114 -13.48 -4.59 -12.47
N THR A 115 -13.07 -3.72 -13.41
CA THR A 115 -14.00 -2.91 -14.21
C THR A 115 -14.90 -3.79 -15.10
N GLU A 116 -14.33 -4.75 -15.81
CA GLU A 116 -15.05 -5.68 -16.70
C GLU A 116 -16.10 -6.52 -15.93
N LYS A 117 -15.76 -6.90 -14.69
CA LYS A 117 -16.66 -7.69 -13.83
C LYS A 117 -17.61 -6.85 -12.99
N ASN A 118 -17.54 -5.52 -13.07
CA ASN A 118 -18.29 -4.59 -12.22
C ASN A 118 -18.06 -4.85 -10.71
N LEU A 119 -16.80 -5.08 -10.34
CA LEU A 119 -16.37 -5.31 -8.97
C LEU A 119 -15.56 -4.12 -8.46
N TYR A 120 -15.59 -3.90 -7.14
CA TYR A 120 -14.72 -2.90 -6.50
C TYR A 120 -13.33 -3.49 -6.28
N LEU A 121 -12.31 -2.74 -6.69
CA LEU A 121 -10.90 -2.94 -6.34
C LEU A 121 -10.41 -1.69 -5.63
N GLY A 122 -10.22 -1.78 -4.33
CA GLY A 122 -9.62 -0.75 -3.50
C GLY A 122 -8.12 -0.98 -3.33
N CYS A 123 -7.33 0.10 -3.27
CA CYS A 123 -5.94 0.06 -2.84
C CYS A 123 -5.82 0.75 -1.48
N ASN A 124 -5.16 0.13 -0.50
CA ASN A 124 -5.04 0.68 0.85
C ASN A 124 -4.08 1.88 0.92
N LEU A 125 -4.43 2.95 0.22
CA LEU A 125 -3.76 4.26 0.25
C LEU A 125 -4.42 5.13 1.32
N ASN A 126 -4.29 4.75 2.57
CA ASN A 126 -5.08 5.22 3.71
C ASN A 126 -4.84 6.67 4.15
N HIS A 127 -3.82 7.37 3.65
CA HIS A 127 -3.47 8.71 4.12
C HIS A 127 -4.55 9.77 3.85
N TYR A 128 -5.34 9.63 2.80
CA TYR A 128 -6.42 10.56 2.48
C TYR A 128 -7.80 10.17 3.03
N PHE A 129 -7.88 9.01 3.71
CA PHE A 129 -9.07 8.60 4.47
C PHE A 129 -9.03 9.02 5.95
N THR A 130 -8.16 9.96 6.28
CA THR A 130 -8.05 10.50 7.63
C THR A 130 -8.93 11.73 7.81
N GLU A 131 -9.45 11.94 9.00
CA GLU A 131 -10.26 13.11 9.33
C GLU A 131 -9.58 14.44 8.95
N PRO A 132 -8.29 14.69 9.24
CA PRO A 132 -7.62 15.90 8.80
C PRO A 132 -7.59 16.09 7.27
N ALA A 133 -7.42 15.00 6.51
CA ALA A 133 -7.41 15.07 5.05
C ALA A 133 -8.81 15.42 4.50
N ASP A 134 -9.84 14.84 5.10
CA ASP A 134 -11.23 15.12 4.73
C ASP A 134 -11.63 16.56 5.05
N GLN A 135 -11.30 17.03 6.26
CA GLN A 135 -11.51 18.44 6.66
C GLN A 135 -10.78 19.42 5.72
N ALA A 136 -9.50 19.15 5.42
CA ALA A 136 -8.73 19.98 4.48
C ALA A 136 -9.39 20.00 3.09
N LYS A 137 -9.85 18.86 2.59
CA LYS A 137 -10.54 18.77 1.30
C LYS A 137 -11.87 19.54 1.31
N GLN A 138 -12.59 19.51 2.43
CA GLN A 138 -13.83 20.27 2.58
C GLN A 138 -13.55 21.78 2.57
N LEU A 139 -12.53 22.26 3.28
CA LEU A 139 -12.11 23.67 3.26
C LEU A 139 -11.74 24.17 1.85
N MET A 140 -11.09 23.29 1.06
CA MET A 140 -10.83 23.58 -0.37
C MET A 140 -12.12 23.72 -1.15
N LYS A 141 -13.06 22.76 -1.03
CA LYS A 141 -14.34 22.78 -1.72
C LYS A 141 -15.17 24.02 -1.38
N ASP A 142 -15.11 24.46 -0.14
CA ASP A 142 -15.82 25.64 0.37
C ASP A 142 -15.10 26.96 -0.01
N GLY A 143 -13.99 26.90 -0.74
CA GLY A 143 -13.22 28.09 -1.14
C GLY A 143 -12.53 28.81 0.02
N LYS A 144 -12.41 28.17 1.20
CA LYS A 144 -11.86 28.81 2.42
C LYS A 144 -10.36 29.04 2.36
N ILE A 145 -9.63 28.22 1.60
CA ILE A 145 -8.17 28.30 1.47
C ILE A 145 -7.72 28.61 0.03
N GLY A 146 -8.66 28.88 -0.88
CA GLY A 146 -8.37 29.19 -2.26
C GLY A 146 -7.81 28.01 -3.06
N GLU A 147 -7.16 28.32 -4.18
CA GLU A 147 -6.55 27.30 -5.04
C GLU A 147 -5.20 26.85 -4.48
N VAL A 148 -4.93 25.54 -4.56
CA VAL A 148 -3.62 25.00 -4.19
C VAL A 148 -2.62 25.30 -5.31
N ILE A 149 -1.61 26.10 -5.00
CA ILE A 149 -0.55 26.48 -5.95
C ILE A 149 0.72 25.67 -5.75
N TYR A 150 0.94 25.14 -4.55
CA TYR A 150 2.12 24.38 -4.19
C TYR A 150 1.81 23.38 -3.09
N CYS A 151 2.42 22.20 -3.17
CA CYS A 151 2.39 21.22 -2.08
C CYS A 151 3.81 20.69 -1.79
N HIS A 152 4.08 20.47 -0.52
CA HIS A 152 5.32 19.89 -0.05
C HIS A 152 5.05 18.68 0.83
N HIS A 153 5.69 17.56 0.50
CA HIS A 153 5.63 16.38 1.34
C HIS A 153 7.04 15.91 1.70
N ARG A 154 7.26 15.67 2.96
CA ARG A 154 8.50 15.07 3.46
C ARG A 154 8.17 13.75 4.14
N MET A 155 8.84 12.69 3.71
CA MET A 155 8.76 11.37 4.31
C MET A 155 10.16 10.91 4.72
N GLY A 156 10.33 10.52 5.96
CA GLY A 156 11.58 9.98 6.46
C GLY A 156 11.32 8.83 7.41
N PHE A 157 12.14 7.81 7.31
CA PHE A 157 12.14 6.71 8.27
C PHE A 157 13.49 6.67 8.96
N PRO A 158 13.54 6.63 10.31
CA PRO A 158 14.77 6.33 10.98
C PRO A 158 15.25 4.97 10.50
N GLY A 159 16.42 4.93 9.89
CA GLY A 159 16.98 3.72 9.35
C GLY A 159 18.13 3.25 10.20
N SER A 160 17.95 2.11 10.80
CA SER A 160 19.07 1.24 11.08
C SER A 160 19.02 0.09 10.06
N GLU A 161 20.15 -0.54 9.79
CA GLU A 161 20.22 -1.80 9.04
C GLU A 161 19.19 -2.81 9.54
N TRP A 162 18.86 -2.75 10.83
CA TRP A 162 17.88 -3.59 11.50
C TRP A 162 16.43 -3.34 11.05
N THR A 163 16.03 -2.08 10.90
CA THR A 163 14.68 -1.72 10.41
C THR A 163 14.50 -2.17 8.97
N TYR A 164 15.57 -2.11 8.19
CA TYR A 164 15.61 -2.54 6.81
C TYR A 164 15.44 -4.06 6.67
N ALA A 165 16.27 -4.85 7.35
CA ALA A 165 16.19 -6.31 7.34
C ALA A 165 14.82 -6.83 7.81
N ARG A 166 14.19 -6.14 8.76
CA ARG A 166 12.88 -6.53 9.29
C ARG A 166 11.73 -6.28 8.34
N THR A 167 11.76 -5.18 7.59
CA THR A 167 10.65 -4.79 6.69
C THR A 167 10.76 -5.43 5.30
N ALA A 168 11.97 -5.67 4.84
CA ALA A 168 12.22 -6.11 3.49
C ALA A 168 12.52 -7.62 3.37
N GLY A 169 12.74 -8.29 4.50
CA GLY A 169 13.11 -9.71 4.53
C GLY A 169 14.57 -9.98 4.16
N PRO A 170 14.99 -11.25 4.23
CA PRO A 170 16.40 -11.62 4.09
C PRO A 170 16.98 -11.48 2.68
N ASN A 171 16.18 -11.32 1.64
CA ASN A 171 16.62 -11.32 0.24
C ASN A 171 16.39 -9.95 -0.42
N MET A 172 17.14 -8.95 0.02
CA MET A 172 17.09 -7.60 -0.57
C MET A 172 17.97 -7.41 -1.80
N GLU A 173 18.84 -8.37 -2.09
CA GLU A 173 19.55 -8.41 -3.36
C GLU A 173 18.55 -8.37 -4.51
N GLY A 174 18.70 -7.39 -5.40
CA GLY A 174 17.76 -7.20 -6.51
C GLY A 174 16.53 -6.35 -6.22
N GLN A 175 16.40 -5.72 -5.04
CA GLN A 175 15.28 -4.83 -4.72
C GLN A 175 15.70 -3.37 -4.45
N PRO A 176 16.45 -2.70 -5.35
CA PRO A 176 16.98 -1.37 -5.09
C PRO A 176 15.89 -0.31 -4.91
N TYR A 177 14.71 -0.54 -5.47
CA TYR A 177 13.58 0.38 -5.43
C TYR A 177 12.52 0.04 -4.37
N PHE A 178 12.83 -0.85 -3.43
CA PHE A 178 11.88 -1.24 -2.37
C PHE A 178 11.32 -0.02 -1.63
N HIS A 179 12.18 0.92 -1.21
CA HIS A 179 11.71 2.11 -0.51
C HIS A 179 10.76 2.96 -1.36
N VAL A 180 11.10 3.14 -2.63
CA VAL A 180 10.30 3.93 -3.58
C VAL A 180 8.92 3.28 -3.79
N LYS A 181 8.89 2.01 -4.14
CA LYS A 181 7.65 1.30 -4.46
C LYS A 181 6.79 1.04 -3.22
N ALA A 182 7.39 0.64 -2.11
CA ALA A 182 6.65 0.33 -0.90
C ALA A 182 6.08 1.55 -0.17
N PHE A 183 6.78 2.69 -0.20
CA PHE A 183 6.43 3.81 0.66
C PHE A 183 5.98 5.07 -0.09
N LEU A 184 6.51 5.37 -1.29
CA LEU A 184 6.15 6.60 -1.98
C LEU A 184 4.75 6.58 -2.60
N ALA A 185 4.08 5.44 -2.63
CA ALA A 185 2.67 5.36 -3.01
C ALA A 185 1.79 6.27 -2.15
N HIS A 186 2.05 6.34 -0.84
CA HIS A 186 1.30 7.20 0.08
C HIS A 186 1.47 8.70 -0.20
N PRO A 187 2.68 9.29 -0.22
CA PRO A 187 2.83 10.70 -0.53
C PRO A 187 2.33 11.06 -1.93
N PHE A 188 2.57 10.23 -2.94
CA PHE A 188 2.02 10.49 -4.26
C PHE A 188 0.49 10.50 -4.27
N SER A 189 -0.15 9.59 -3.56
CA SER A 189 -1.61 9.52 -3.49
C SER A 189 -2.22 10.74 -2.80
N ILE A 190 -1.65 11.18 -1.67
CA ILE A 190 -2.17 12.34 -0.94
C ILE A 190 -1.91 13.65 -1.70
N MET A 191 -0.75 13.77 -2.37
CA MET A 191 -0.47 14.93 -3.22
C MET A 191 -1.44 14.99 -4.41
N ARG A 192 -1.73 13.85 -5.06
CA ARG A 192 -2.75 13.76 -6.11
C ARG A 192 -4.16 14.09 -5.59
N TYR A 193 -4.49 13.63 -4.38
CA TYR A 193 -5.79 13.92 -3.77
C TYR A 193 -6.06 15.42 -3.63
N PHE A 194 -5.04 16.20 -3.26
CA PHE A 194 -5.19 17.65 -3.10
C PHE A 194 -4.94 18.45 -4.39
N CYS A 195 -3.97 18.06 -5.21
CA CYS A 195 -3.48 18.85 -6.34
C CYS A 195 -3.96 18.37 -7.71
N GLY A 196 -4.59 17.19 -7.79
CA GLY A 196 -5.03 16.58 -9.04
C GLY A 196 -3.97 15.72 -9.72
N ASP A 197 -4.16 15.41 -11.00
CA ASP A 197 -3.29 14.50 -11.73
C ASP A 197 -1.92 15.08 -12.01
N VAL A 198 -0.88 14.22 -11.86
CA VAL A 198 0.50 14.56 -12.16
C VAL A 198 0.72 14.48 -13.67
N VAL A 199 1.22 15.56 -14.27
CA VAL A 199 1.52 15.65 -15.72
C VAL A 199 3.00 15.66 -16.02
N GLN A 200 3.85 15.98 -15.02
CA GLN A 200 5.30 15.96 -15.21
C GLN A 200 6.02 15.62 -13.90
N ILE A 201 7.05 14.80 -14.01
CA ILE A 201 7.93 14.43 -12.88
C ILE A 201 9.38 14.66 -13.29
N GLN A 202 10.16 15.23 -12.36
CA GLN A 202 11.61 15.26 -12.40
C GLN A 202 12.14 14.75 -11.07
N ALA A 203 13.10 13.82 -11.07
CA ALA A 203 13.60 13.23 -9.84
C ALA A 203 15.11 13.03 -9.85
N PHE A 204 15.75 13.32 -8.73
CA PHE A 204 17.07 12.86 -8.38
C PHE A 204 16.93 11.79 -7.30
N MET A 205 17.42 10.59 -7.63
CA MET A 205 17.25 9.42 -6.77
C MET A 205 18.60 8.73 -6.60
N GLY A 206 18.94 8.33 -5.39
CA GLY A 206 20.24 7.73 -5.16
C GLY A 206 20.47 7.27 -3.74
N LYS A 207 21.72 7.03 -3.45
CA LYS A 207 22.27 6.72 -2.13
C LYS A 207 23.39 7.69 -1.79
N PRO A 208 23.56 8.08 -0.50
CA PRO A 208 24.73 8.80 -0.08
C PRO A 208 25.99 7.95 -0.28
N SER A 209 27.11 8.60 -0.62
CA SER A 209 28.38 7.89 -0.91
C SER A 209 28.88 7.03 0.25
N TYR A 210 28.63 7.43 1.50
CA TYR A 210 29.02 6.65 2.69
C TYR A 210 28.17 5.38 2.90
N ARG A 211 27.04 5.22 2.18
CA ARG A 211 26.20 4.03 2.18
C ARG A 211 26.43 3.10 1.00
N ILE A 212 27.43 3.34 0.20
CA ILE A 212 27.85 2.44 -0.90
C ILE A 212 28.57 1.21 -0.30
N LYS A 213 28.01 0.60 0.71
CA LYS A 213 28.40 -0.75 1.06
C LYS A 213 27.61 -1.71 0.18
N GLU A 214 28.28 -2.74 -0.32
CA GLU A 214 27.66 -3.78 -1.18
C GLU A 214 26.40 -4.41 -0.59
N ALA A 215 26.28 -4.39 0.74
CA ALA A 215 25.16 -4.95 1.48
C ALA A 215 23.85 -4.12 1.47
N ASP A 216 23.87 -2.86 1.01
CA ASP A 216 22.68 -2.02 0.95
C ASP A 216 22.41 -1.52 -0.46
N PRO A 217 21.68 -2.29 -1.30
CA PRO A 217 21.38 -1.92 -2.67
C PRO A 217 20.35 -0.78 -2.80
N MET A 218 19.69 -0.38 -1.69
CA MET A 218 18.48 0.43 -1.75
C MET A 218 18.72 1.89 -2.10
N VAL A 219 17.95 2.41 -3.03
CA VAL A 219 17.82 3.85 -3.31
C VAL A 219 17.09 4.49 -2.13
N SER A 220 17.82 5.25 -1.31
CA SER A 220 17.36 5.74 -0.01
C SER A 220 17.08 7.23 0.06
N ILE A 221 17.58 8.01 -0.91
CA ILE A 221 17.35 9.47 -1.00
C ILE A 221 16.65 9.78 -2.31
N ASN A 222 15.51 10.46 -2.19
CA ASN A 222 14.70 10.81 -3.34
C ASN A 222 14.25 12.27 -3.22
N SER A 223 14.61 13.08 -4.20
CA SER A 223 14.22 14.48 -4.36
C SER A 223 13.40 14.57 -5.64
N ILE A 224 12.10 14.80 -5.52
CA ILE A 224 11.14 14.62 -6.60
C ILE A 224 10.32 15.90 -6.76
N HIS A 225 10.33 16.46 -7.96
CA HIS A 225 9.51 17.60 -8.35
C HIS A 225 8.35 17.14 -9.21
N LEU A 226 7.19 17.72 -8.96
CA LEU A 226 5.93 17.39 -9.61
C LEU A 226 5.29 18.63 -10.23
N ARG A 227 4.66 18.46 -11.38
CA ARG A 227 3.69 19.42 -11.93
C ARG A 227 2.36 18.71 -12.06
N PHE A 228 1.31 19.37 -11.61
CA PHE A 228 -0.06 18.86 -11.66
C PHE A 228 -0.84 19.50 -12.81
N ALA A 229 -1.89 18.82 -13.28
CA ALA A 229 -2.77 19.30 -14.32
C ALA A 229 -3.50 20.61 -13.94
N SER A 230 -3.69 20.83 -12.64
CA SER A 230 -4.24 22.09 -12.08
C SER A 230 -3.32 23.31 -12.24
N GLY A 231 -2.06 23.12 -12.65
CA GLY A 231 -1.02 24.15 -12.65
C GLY A 231 -0.21 24.23 -11.35
N ALA A 232 -0.65 23.57 -10.29
CA ALA A 232 0.11 23.48 -9.05
C ALA A 232 1.44 22.75 -9.27
N THR A 233 2.43 23.05 -8.41
CA THR A 233 3.71 22.34 -8.34
C THR A 233 3.85 21.63 -7.02
N GLY A 234 4.67 20.58 -6.98
CA GLY A 234 4.93 19.82 -5.76
C GLY A 234 6.38 19.43 -5.60
N PHE A 235 6.78 19.29 -4.35
CA PHE A 235 8.08 18.75 -3.98
C PHE A 235 7.89 17.64 -2.96
N LEU A 236 8.39 16.46 -3.31
CA LEU A 236 8.45 15.31 -2.42
C LEU A 236 9.90 15.00 -2.11
N PHE A 237 10.26 15.08 -0.84
CA PHE A 237 11.53 14.58 -0.35
C PHE A 237 11.32 13.32 0.48
N SER A 238 12.09 12.29 0.18
CA SER A 238 12.06 11.04 0.94
C SER A 238 13.47 10.58 1.27
N SER A 239 13.69 10.21 2.53
CA SER A 239 14.95 9.61 2.97
C SER A 239 14.70 8.41 3.87
N ARG A 240 15.64 7.48 3.89
CA ARG A 240 15.64 6.36 4.80
C ARG A 240 16.98 6.21 5.50
N GLY A 241 16.94 6.36 6.81
CA GLY A 241 18.10 6.15 7.68
C GLY A 241 19.16 7.23 7.62
N ASP A 242 18.88 8.34 7.00
CA ASP A 242 19.82 9.45 6.87
C ASP A 242 19.39 10.63 7.70
N THR A 243 20.37 11.31 8.33
CA THR A 243 20.15 12.60 8.92
C THR A 243 20.00 13.64 7.83
N THR A 244 18.88 14.33 7.80
CA THR A 244 18.64 15.42 6.87
C THR A 244 18.66 16.75 7.58
N MET A 245 19.31 17.72 7.00
CA MET A 245 19.32 19.10 7.47
C MET A 245 18.31 19.91 6.67
N SER A 246 17.44 20.63 7.38
CA SER A 246 16.55 21.61 6.78
C SER A 246 17.00 23.00 7.23
N LEU A 247 17.26 23.86 6.26
CA LEU A 247 17.59 25.26 6.47
C LEU A 247 16.36 26.09 6.09
N GLY A 248 15.82 26.84 7.04
CA GLY A 248 14.66 27.71 6.84
C GLY A 248 14.64 28.82 7.83
#